data_45b1a429d379d80f6f45016fa56f03ce
#
_entry.id   45b1a429d379d80f6f45016fa56f03ce
#
_cell.length_a   1.000
_cell.length_b   1.000
_cell.length_c   1.000
_cell.angle_alpha   90.00
_cell.angle_beta   90.00
_cell.angle_gamma   90.00
#
_symmetry.space_group_name_H-M   'P 1'
#
loop_
_entity.id
_entity.type
_entity.pdbx_description
1 polymer ?
#
loop_
_entity_poly.entity_id
_entity_poly.type
_entity_poly.pdbx_seq_one_letter_code
_entity_poly.pdbx_strand_id
1 'polypeptide(L)' 'NKTIKKEFKFDNFIDAFGFMSKVALLSEKMDHHPDWQNTYNKVKINLTTHDKGGITTNDIKLAESIDKLINT' A
#
# COMPACT_ATOMS: atom_id res chain seq x y z
N ASN A 1 9.20 -10.47 -13.24
CA ASN A 1 8.08 -9.61 -12.90
C ASN A 1 8.50 -8.56 -11.89
N LYS A 2 8.07 -7.34 -12.11
CA LYS A 2 8.42 -6.23 -11.24
C LYS A 2 7.33 -5.99 -10.21
N THR A 3 7.75 -5.54 -9.03
CA THR A 3 6.85 -5.24 -7.92
C THR A 3 7.37 -3.99 -7.23
N ILE A 4 6.48 -3.09 -6.86
CA ILE A 4 6.84 -1.96 -6.00
C ILE A 4 6.66 -2.44 -4.57
N LYS A 5 7.73 -2.39 -3.79
CA LYS A 5 7.71 -2.81 -2.38
C LYS A 5 7.89 -1.60 -1.49
N LYS A 6 7.03 -1.48 -0.50
CA LYS A 6 7.12 -0.42 0.50
C LYS A 6 6.96 -1.01 1.89
N GLU A 7 7.80 -0.59 2.81
CA GLU A 7 7.73 -1.03 4.20
C GLU A 7 7.64 0.20 5.09
N PHE A 8 6.74 0.12 6.07
CA PHE A 8 6.49 1.23 6.99
C PHE A 8 6.53 0.70 8.42
N LYS A 9 7.07 1.51 9.32
CA LYS A 9 7.10 1.19 10.74
C LYS A 9 6.48 2.35 11.51
N PHE A 10 5.55 2.01 12.40
CA PHE A 10 4.82 3.00 13.19
C PHE A 10 5.16 2.84 14.66
N ASP A 11 4.64 3.74 15.50
CA ASP A 11 4.91 3.69 16.93
C ASP A 11 4.19 2.54 17.61
N ASN A 12 3.04 2.15 17.09
CA ASN A 12 2.20 1.13 17.70
C ASN A 12 1.26 0.52 16.66
N PHE A 13 0.50 -0.48 17.09
CA PHE A 13 -0.42 -1.17 16.19
C PHE A 13 -1.58 -0.26 15.74
N ILE A 14 -2.08 0.59 16.62
CA ILE A 14 -3.20 1.47 16.27
C ILE A 14 -2.82 2.39 15.12
N ASP A 15 -1.62 2.96 15.17
CA ASP A 15 -1.13 3.83 14.10
C ASP A 15 -0.95 3.05 12.80
N ALA A 16 -0.40 1.83 12.90
CA ALA A 16 -0.23 0.98 11.72
C ALA A 16 -1.57 0.63 11.10
N PHE A 17 -2.52 0.23 11.91
CA PHE A 17 -3.85 -0.16 11.41
C PHE A 17 -4.63 1.03 10.87
N GLY A 18 -4.48 2.19 11.48
CA GLY A 18 -5.08 3.43 10.97
C GLY A 18 -4.56 3.76 9.58
N PHE A 19 -3.25 3.62 9.38
CA PHE A 19 -2.64 3.79 8.07
C PHE A 19 -3.20 2.78 7.07
N MET A 20 -3.28 1.51 7.47
CA MET A 20 -3.83 0.46 6.60
C MET A 20 -5.28 0.75 6.22
N SER A 21 -6.06 1.27 7.16
CA SER A 21 -7.46 1.62 6.88
C SER A 21 -7.55 2.68 5.80
N LYS A 22 -6.68 3.68 5.84
CA LYS A 22 -6.65 4.72 4.82
C LYS A 22 -6.24 4.15 3.46
N VAL A 23 -5.23 3.27 3.45
CA VAL A 23 -4.81 2.62 2.22
C VAL A 23 -5.93 1.76 1.66
N ALA A 24 -6.68 1.08 2.54
CA ALA A 24 -7.80 0.25 2.12
C ALA A 24 -8.86 1.09 1.39
N LEU A 25 -9.17 2.29 1.92
CA LEU A 25 -10.13 3.17 1.30
C LEU A 25 -9.66 3.67 -0.06
N LEU A 26 -8.38 4.01 -0.17
CA LEU A 26 -7.80 4.42 -1.46
C LEU A 26 -7.86 3.28 -2.47
N SER A 27 -7.51 2.08 -2.03
CA SER A 27 -7.50 0.89 -2.89
C SER A 27 -8.89 0.59 -3.42
N GLU A 28 -9.89 0.69 -2.55
CA GLU A 28 -11.27 0.45 -2.94
C GLU A 28 -11.76 1.50 -3.93
N LYS A 29 -11.41 2.75 -3.70
CA LYS A 29 -11.78 3.84 -4.59
C LYS A 29 -11.19 3.66 -5.98
N MET A 30 -9.97 3.17 -6.07
CA MET A 30 -9.28 2.94 -7.32
C MET A 30 -9.60 1.58 -7.95
N ASP A 31 -10.28 0.72 -7.21
CA ASP A 31 -10.50 -0.67 -7.58
C ASP A 31 -9.16 -1.35 -7.93
N HIS A 32 -8.15 -1.07 -7.10
CA HIS A 32 -6.82 -1.62 -7.28
C HIS A 32 -6.23 -1.93 -5.91
N HIS A 33 -6.07 -3.20 -5.58
CA HIS A 33 -5.78 -3.64 -4.21
C HIS A 33 -4.35 -4.13 -4.07
N PRO A 34 -3.68 -3.77 -2.96
CA PRO A 34 -2.31 -4.22 -2.73
C PRO A 34 -2.27 -5.64 -2.20
N ASP A 35 -1.11 -6.27 -2.39
CA ASP A 35 -0.76 -7.49 -1.69
C ASP A 35 0.04 -7.02 -0.48
N TRP A 36 -0.50 -7.16 0.72
CA TRP A 36 0.11 -6.56 1.88
C TRP A 36 -0.02 -7.42 3.12
N GLN A 37 0.84 -7.11 4.11
CA GLN A 37 0.77 -7.79 5.40
C GLN A 37 1.14 -6.84 6.51
N ASN A 38 0.67 -7.15 7.70
CA ASN A 38 0.90 -6.36 8.89
C ASN A 38 1.36 -7.27 10.03
N THR A 39 2.40 -6.83 10.73
CA THR A 39 2.86 -7.47 11.96
C THR A 39 3.05 -6.37 12.98
N TYR A 40 2.13 -6.29 13.95
CA TYR A 40 2.14 -5.28 15.01
C TYR A 40 2.26 -3.86 14.42
N ASN A 41 3.41 -3.21 14.54
CA ASN A 41 3.62 -1.83 14.08
C ASN A 41 4.25 -1.75 12.69
N LYS A 42 4.38 -2.86 11.99
CA LYS A 42 5.03 -2.91 10.68
C LYS A 42 4.01 -3.25 9.60
N VAL A 43 4.09 -2.54 8.48
CA VAL A 43 3.22 -2.78 7.33
C VAL A 43 4.10 -2.94 6.09
N LYS A 44 3.92 -4.03 5.37
CA LYS A 44 4.60 -4.28 4.11
C LYS A 44 3.56 -4.26 3.00
N ILE A 45 3.83 -3.48 1.97
CA ILE A 45 2.92 -3.34 0.84
C ILE A 45 3.65 -3.69 -0.44
N ASN A 46 3.07 -4.60 -1.21
CA ASN A 46 3.57 -4.97 -2.52
C ASN A 46 2.54 -4.60 -3.56
N LEU A 47 2.97 -3.89 -4.59
CA LEU A 47 2.08 -3.44 -5.66
C LEU A 47 2.54 -4.03 -6.98
N THR A 48 1.65 -4.79 -7.59
CA THR A 48 1.88 -5.37 -8.90
C THR A 48 0.52 -5.64 -9.54
N THR A 49 0.49 -5.72 -10.86
CA THR A 49 -0.73 -6.07 -11.59
C THR A 49 -0.48 -7.41 -12.25
N HIS A 50 -1.01 -8.46 -11.63
CA HIS A 50 -0.74 -9.84 -12.06
C HIS A 50 -1.17 -10.09 -13.51
N ASP A 51 -2.32 -9.56 -13.89
CA ASP A 51 -2.85 -9.75 -15.25
C ASP A 51 -1.94 -9.16 -16.32
N LYS A 52 -1.13 -8.17 -15.96
CA LYS A 52 -0.23 -7.50 -16.89
C LYS A 52 1.22 -7.93 -16.71
N GLY A 53 1.48 -8.85 -15.80
CA GLY A 53 2.82 -9.37 -15.59
C GLY A 53 3.79 -8.38 -14.95
N GLY A 54 3.30 -7.37 -14.26
CA GLY A 54 4.18 -6.40 -13.65
C GLY A 54 3.47 -5.14 -13.19
N ILE A 55 4.20 -4.02 -13.21
CA ILE A 55 3.72 -2.73 -12.70
C ILE A 55 2.95 -1.99 -13.78
N THR A 56 1.79 -1.45 -13.40
CA THR A 56 0.98 -0.60 -14.29
C THR A 56 0.83 0.79 -13.69
N THR A 57 0.17 1.67 -14.43
CA THR A 57 -0.11 3.03 -13.98
C THR A 57 -0.88 3.04 -12.66
N ASN A 58 -1.79 2.10 -12.45
CA ASN A 58 -2.56 2.04 -11.21
C ASN A 58 -1.68 1.73 -10.01
N ASP A 59 -0.66 0.88 -10.18
CA ASP A 59 0.30 0.60 -9.11
C ASP A 59 1.06 1.86 -8.73
N ILE A 60 1.48 2.63 -9.72
CA ILE A 60 2.23 3.88 -9.49
C ILE A 60 1.33 4.91 -8.81
N LYS A 61 0.09 5.06 -9.26
CA LYS A 61 -0.84 6.00 -8.65
C LYS A 61 -1.13 5.65 -7.20
N LEU A 62 -1.32 4.38 -6.92
CA LEU A 62 -1.58 3.94 -5.55
C LEU A 62 -0.35 4.17 -4.67
N ALA A 63 0.84 3.86 -5.19
CA ALA A 63 2.08 4.11 -4.46
C ALA A 63 2.23 5.59 -4.11
N GLU A 64 1.95 6.48 -5.04
CA GLU A 64 2.03 7.92 -4.81
C GLU A 64 1.01 8.38 -3.76
N SER A 65 -0.20 7.84 -3.82
CA SER A 65 -1.24 8.18 -2.86
C SER A 65 -0.87 7.71 -1.45
N ILE A 66 -0.26 6.52 -1.36
CA ILE A 66 0.22 6.00 -0.09
C ILE A 66 1.31 6.91 0.49
N ASP A 67 2.25 7.35 -0.35
CA ASP A 67 3.31 8.25 0.09
C ASP A 67 2.75 9.56 0.63
N LYS A 68 1.68 10.07 0.03
CA LYS A 68 1.04 11.29 0.51
C LYS A 68 0.42 11.12 1.90
N LEU A 69 -0.09 9.93 2.21
CA LEU A 69 -0.63 9.66 3.54
C LEU A 69 0.46 9.75 4.61
N ILE A 70 1.66 9.30 4.27
CA ILE A 70 2.78 9.32 5.21
C ILE A 70 3.35 10.72 5.39
N ASN A 71 3.33 11.54 4.35
CA ASN A 71 3.97 12.84 4.34
C ASN A 71 3.06 14.00 4.78
N THR A 72 1.83 13.71 5.20
CA THR A 72 0.91 14.76 5.66
C THR A 72 0.91 14.98 7.17
#